data_7d654bb071aea75bb3ab9ab48faa3ca8
#
_entry.id   7d654bb071aea75bb3ab9ab48faa3ca8
#
_cell.length_a   1.000
_cell.length_b   1.000
_cell.length_c   1.000
_cell.angle_alpha   90.00
_cell.angle_beta   90.00
_cell.angle_gamma   90.00
#
_symmetry.space_group_name_H-M   'P 1'
#
loop_
_entity.id
_entity.type
_entity.pdbx_description
1 polymer ?
#
loop_
_entity_poly.entity_id
_entity_poly.type
_entity_poly.pdbx_seq_one_letter_code
_entity_poly.pdbx_strand_id
1 'polypeptide(L)'
;VSDIELKREGRSYTVDTLRTIREENPGAELVLLMGTDMFLSFLTWREPENIMELATLAVFCRGERGEAEKIAAQKIALEAMGARIELVHNPVTAISSTDLRRMLVFGCADPFLMPGVGDFIREKGLYGLDRDRKNLPMEELEEEVIALMNPNRVAHVLGCRDTAVELAKHWGANETDAARAGILHDITKAIDGPLQLTLCEAYGKILSDFSRRYPKTLHALTGSLVAERIFGENEAVVSAIRHHTTGKAD
;
A
#
# COMPACT_ATOMS: atom_id res chain seq x y z
N VAL A 1 22.34 0.66 -12.52
CA VAL A 1 21.15 -0.21 -12.68
C VAL A 1 21.48 -1.21 -13.78
N SER A 2 21.16 -2.48 -13.56
CA SER A 2 21.38 -3.56 -14.52
C SER A 2 20.06 -4.16 -14.97
N ASP A 3 19.99 -4.57 -16.24
CA ASP A 3 18.87 -5.27 -16.85
C ASP A 3 19.13 -6.77 -17.06
N ILE A 4 20.12 -7.29 -16.36
CA ILE A 4 20.65 -8.67 -16.50
C ILE A 4 19.53 -9.73 -16.35
N GLU A 5 18.60 -9.52 -15.43
CA GLU A 5 17.49 -10.44 -15.21
C GLU A 5 16.41 -10.33 -16.29
N LEU A 6 16.24 -9.15 -16.90
CA LEU A 6 15.28 -8.93 -18.00
C LEU A 6 15.75 -9.60 -19.29
N LYS A 7 17.05 -9.79 -19.47
CA LYS A 7 17.65 -10.44 -20.65
C LYS A 7 17.70 -11.97 -20.54
N ARG A 8 17.42 -12.51 -19.35
CA ARG A 8 17.48 -13.95 -19.11
C ARG A 8 16.15 -14.60 -19.48
N GLU A 9 16.21 -15.68 -20.25
CA GLU A 9 15.03 -16.49 -20.53
C GLU A 9 14.64 -17.35 -19.31
N GLY A 10 13.36 -17.43 -19.01
CA GLY A 10 12.81 -18.22 -17.91
C GLY A 10 12.87 -17.53 -16.55
N ARG A 11 12.95 -18.33 -15.47
CA ARG A 11 13.00 -17.79 -14.09
C ARG A 11 14.39 -17.29 -13.74
N SER A 12 14.49 -16.07 -13.23
CA SER A 12 15.73 -15.54 -12.64
C SER A 12 15.85 -15.97 -11.18
N TYR A 13 17.01 -16.53 -10.83
CA TYR A 13 17.36 -16.86 -9.46
C TYR A 13 18.49 -15.97 -8.98
N THR A 14 18.43 -15.54 -7.73
CA THR A 14 19.43 -14.63 -7.14
C THR A 14 20.86 -15.16 -7.25
N VAL A 15 21.05 -16.46 -7.05
CA VAL A 15 22.39 -17.08 -7.18
C VAL A 15 22.99 -16.91 -8.57
N ASP A 16 22.16 -17.07 -9.62
CA ASP A 16 22.61 -16.93 -11.00
C ASP A 16 22.96 -15.47 -11.34
N THR A 17 22.18 -14.53 -10.79
CA THR A 17 22.44 -13.10 -10.94
C THR A 17 23.74 -12.69 -10.23
N LEU A 18 23.96 -13.16 -9.00
CA LEU A 18 25.21 -12.90 -8.27
C LEU A 18 26.44 -13.49 -8.95
N ARG A 19 26.34 -14.70 -9.52
CA ARG A 19 27.43 -15.31 -10.31
C ARG A 19 27.81 -14.44 -11.51
N THR A 20 26.81 -14.05 -12.31
CA THR A 20 27.06 -13.21 -13.49
C THR A 20 27.66 -11.85 -13.09
N ILE A 21 27.14 -11.19 -12.06
CA ILE A 21 27.71 -9.91 -11.59
C ILE A 21 29.17 -10.11 -11.10
N ARG A 22 29.46 -11.22 -10.42
CA ARG A 22 30.83 -11.55 -9.96
C ARG A 22 31.78 -11.78 -11.10
N GLU A 23 31.35 -12.48 -12.17
CA GLU A 23 32.15 -12.73 -13.37
C GLU A 23 32.42 -11.43 -14.13
N GLU A 24 31.42 -10.56 -14.27
CA GLU A 24 31.57 -9.27 -14.93
C GLU A 24 32.41 -8.27 -14.11
N ASN A 25 32.48 -8.42 -12.78
CA ASN A 25 33.19 -7.53 -11.86
C ASN A 25 34.12 -8.32 -10.91
N PRO A 26 35.20 -8.90 -11.39
CA PRO A 26 36.13 -9.66 -10.55
C PRO A 26 36.74 -8.74 -9.47
N GLY A 27 36.53 -9.06 -8.21
CA GLY A 27 37.04 -8.28 -7.07
C GLY A 27 36.06 -7.28 -6.48
N ALA A 28 34.88 -7.12 -7.05
CA ALA A 28 33.81 -6.35 -6.41
C ALA A 28 33.29 -7.09 -5.17
N GLU A 29 33.05 -6.36 -4.09
CA GLU A 29 32.29 -6.87 -2.94
C GLU A 29 30.79 -6.79 -3.27
N LEU A 30 30.12 -7.94 -3.22
CA LEU A 30 28.68 -8.00 -3.48
C LEU A 30 27.92 -7.95 -2.14
N VAL A 31 26.89 -7.10 -2.08
CA VAL A 31 26.00 -6.98 -0.94
C VAL A 31 24.58 -7.23 -1.40
N LEU A 32 23.95 -8.27 -0.85
CA LEU A 32 22.56 -8.61 -1.14
C LEU A 32 21.64 -7.95 -0.10
N LEU A 33 20.87 -6.97 -0.56
CA LEU A 33 19.91 -6.25 0.29
C LEU A 33 18.61 -7.06 0.42
N MET A 34 18.14 -7.29 1.64
CA MET A 34 16.91 -8.04 1.88
C MET A 34 16.14 -7.53 3.10
N GLY A 35 14.82 -7.64 3.04
CA GLY A 35 13.96 -7.42 4.21
C GLY A 35 13.88 -8.65 5.12
N THR A 36 13.31 -8.49 6.31
CA THR A 36 13.18 -9.56 7.31
C THR A 36 12.53 -10.82 6.77
N ASP A 37 11.43 -10.71 6.01
CA ASP A 37 10.72 -11.88 5.47
C ASP A 37 11.61 -12.74 4.57
N MET A 38 12.39 -12.07 3.70
CA MET A 38 13.34 -12.71 2.81
C MET A 38 14.48 -13.36 3.60
N PHE A 39 14.96 -12.68 4.63
CA PHE A 39 16.01 -13.21 5.50
C PHE A 39 15.56 -14.45 6.26
N LEU A 40 14.37 -14.43 6.85
CA LEU A 40 13.84 -15.57 7.60
C LEU A 40 13.53 -16.79 6.71
N SER A 41 13.18 -16.56 5.43
CA SER A 41 12.96 -17.62 4.44
C SER A 41 14.20 -17.99 3.63
N PHE A 42 15.35 -17.41 3.88
CA PHE A 42 16.55 -17.48 3.03
C PHE A 42 17.01 -18.90 2.71
N LEU A 43 16.97 -19.81 3.70
CA LEU A 43 17.37 -21.22 3.52
C LEU A 43 16.44 -22.00 2.56
N THR A 44 15.29 -21.44 2.18
CA THR A 44 14.41 -22.04 1.16
C THR A 44 14.73 -21.60 -0.26
N TRP A 45 15.70 -20.69 -0.43
CA TRP A 45 16.09 -20.19 -1.72
C TRP A 45 16.94 -21.23 -2.48
N ARG A 46 17.10 -21.01 -3.77
CA ARG A 46 17.94 -21.87 -4.59
C ARG A 46 19.41 -21.64 -4.26
N GLU A 47 20.12 -22.69 -3.84
CA GLU A 47 21.55 -22.69 -3.54
C GLU A 47 21.96 -21.59 -2.53
N PRO A 48 21.37 -21.56 -1.32
CA PRO A 48 21.64 -20.49 -0.37
C PRO A 48 23.10 -20.44 0.09
N GLU A 49 23.78 -21.58 0.14
CA GLU A 49 25.21 -21.68 0.46
C GLU A 49 26.05 -20.89 -0.54
N ASN A 50 25.79 -21.06 -1.84
CA ASN A 50 26.49 -20.33 -2.89
C ASN A 50 26.21 -18.82 -2.83
N ILE A 51 25.00 -18.41 -2.42
CA ILE A 51 24.67 -17.00 -2.21
C ILE A 51 25.51 -16.42 -1.06
N MET A 52 25.64 -17.17 0.06
CA MET A 52 26.46 -16.75 1.22
C MET A 52 27.95 -16.61 0.88
N GLU A 53 28.47 -17.44 0.00
CA GLU A 53 29.85 -17.33 -0.49
C GLU A 53 30.06 -16.10 -1.37
N LEU A 54 29.07 -15.78 -2.21
CA LEU A 54 29.15 -14.72 -3.21
C LEU A 54 28.90 -13.32 -2.63
N ALA A 55 28.05 -13.18 -1.62
CA ALA A 55 27.60 -11.87 -1.14
C ALA A 55 27.50 -11.77 0.39
N THR A 56 27.66 -10.57 0.90
CA THR A 56 27.26 -10.20 2.27
C THR A 56 25.76 -9.96 2.29
N LEU A 57 25.04 -10.51 3.27
CA LEU A 57 23.61 -10.32 3.44
C LEU A 57 23.35 -9.09 4.29
N ALA A 58 22.84 -8.01 3.70
CA ALA A 58 22.43 -6.80 4.43
C ALA A 58 20.92 -6.83 4.69
N VAL A 59 20.55 -6.97 5.96
CA VAL A 59 19.17 -7.20 6.40
C VAL A 59 18.57 -5.92 6.94
N PHE A 60 17.47 -5.47 6.33
CA PHE A 60 16.69 -4.30 6.74
C PHE A 60 15.50 -4.75 7.57
N CYS A 61 15.48 -4.32 8.85
CA CYS A 61 14.41 -4.66 9.78
C CYS A 61 13.18 -3.76 9.58
N ARG A 62 11.97 -4.34 9.71
CA ARG A 62 10.70 -3.60 9.63
C ARG A 62 10.22 -3.08 10.98
N GLY A 63 10.85 -3.51 12.10
CA GLY A 63 10.49 -3.09 13.45
C GLY A 63 9.21 -3.74 13.98
N GLU A 64 8.81 -4.89 13.44
CA GLU A 64 7.65 -5.63 13.90
C GLU A 64 7.90 -6.28 15.27
N ARG A 65 6.81 -6.44 16.05
CA ARG A 65 6.90 -7.03 17.38
C ARG A 65 7.36 -8.49 17.32
N GLY A 66 8.44 -8.83 18.02
CA GLY A 66 9.03 -10.19 18.04
C GLY A 66 9.91 -10.52 16.83
N GLU A 67 10.18 -9.56 15.96
CA GLU A 67 11.06 -9.71 14.79
C GLU A 67 12.52 -9.86 15.23
N ALA A 68 12.96 -9.08 16.23
CA ALA A 68 14.35 -9.05 16.67
C ALA A 68 14.89 -10.42 17.13
N GLU A 69 14.10 -11.16 17.90
CA GLU A 69 14.49 -12.50 18.38
C GLU A 69 14.63 -13.51 17.23
N LYS A 70 13.72 -13.47 16.27
CA LYS A 70 13.76 -14.34 15.08
C LYS A 70 14.97 -14.02 14.20
N ILE A 71 15.25 -12.73 13.98
CA ILE A 71 16.42 -12.27 13.23
C ILE A 71 17.69 -12.71 13.91
N ALA A 72 17.80 -12.53 15.25
CA ALA A 72 18.98 -12.93 16.01
C ALA A 72 19.25 -14.44 15.93
N ALA A 73 18.21 -15.26 16.07
CA ALA A 73 18.32 -16.71 15.94
C ALA A 73 18.75 -17.14 14.53
N GLN A 74 18.15 -16.57 13.48
CA GLN A 74 18.49 -16.85 12.10
C GLN A 74 19.91 -16.41 11.77
N LYS A 75 20.33 -15.23 12.27
CA LYS A 75 21.68 -14.70 12.08
C LYS A 75 22.72 -15.67 12.65
N ILE A 76 22.56 -16.12 13.87
CA ILE A 76 23.47 -17.10 14.50
C ILE A 76 23.56 -18.38 13.66
N ALA A 77 22.42 -18.89 13.21
CA ALA A 77 22.40 -20.11 12.40
C ALA A 77 23.15 -19.96 11.07
N LEU A 78 22.91 -18.86 10.34
CA LEU A 78 23.56 -18.62 9.06
C LEU A 78 25.04 -18.26 9.19
N GLU A 79 25.44 -17.52 10.23
CA GLU A 79 26.86 -17.24 10.50
C GLU A 79 27.63 -18.51 10.85
N ALA A 80 27.02 -19.47 11.56
CA ALA A 80 27.60 -20.78 11.78
C ALA A 80 27.81 -21.60 10.49
N MET A 81 27.05 -21.28 9.42
CA MET A 81 27.22 -21.84 8.07
C MET A 81 28.21 -21.03 7.19
N GLY A 82 28.80 -19.95 7.74
CA GLY A 82 29.79 -19.14 7.03
C GLY A 82 29.24 -17.86 6.36
N ALA A 83 27.99 -17.51 6.58
CA ALA A 83 27.41 -16.26 6.05
C ALA A 83 28.04 -15.02 6.66
N ARG A 84 28.22 -13.99 5.85
CA ARG A 84 28.49 -12.63 6.32
C ARG A 84 27.19 -11.86 6.39
N ILE A 85 26.80 -11.38 7.58
CA ILE A 85 25.49 -10.77 7.80
C ILE A 85 25.65 -9.41 8.49
N GLU A 86 25.10 -8.38 7.88
CA GLU A 86 24.99 -7.04 8.43
C GLU A 86 23.52 -6.70 8.70
N LEU A 87 23.22 -6.35 9.96
CA LEU A 87 21.90 -5.82 10.31
C LEU A 87 21.92 -4.30 10.12
N VAL A 88 21.12 -3.81 9.19
CA VAL A 88 21.08 -2.39 8.86
C VAL A 88 20.07 -1.70 9.76
N HIS A 89 20.55 -0.74 10.56
CA HIS A 89 19.68 0.14 11.33
C HIS A 89 19.18 1.29 10.44
N ASN A 90 17.92 1.22 10.07
CA ASN A 90 17.28 2.25 9.25
C ASN A 90 16.03 2.78 9.94
N PRO A 91 15.66 4.06 9.74
CA PRO A 91 14.33 4.51 10.11
C PRO A 91 13.28 3.75 9.30
N VAL A 92 12.32 3.18 10.00
CA VAL A 92 11.26 2.39 9.38
C VAL A 92 10.12 3.31 8.96
N THR A 93 9.82 3.34 7.68
CA THR A 93 8.58 3.94 7.17
C THR A 93 7.54 2.84 7.08
N ALA A 94 6.59 2.86 8.01
CA ALA A 94 5.55 1.82 8.13
C ALA A 94 4.48 1.99 7.04
N ILE A 95 4.83 1.68 5.79
CA ILE A 95 3.89 1.67 4.67
C ILE A 95 4.14 0.45 3.79
N SER A 96 3.06 -0.27 3.45
CA SER A 96 3.15 -1.37 2.47
C SER A 96 3.15 -0.82 1.04
N SER A 97 3.71 -1.58 0.10
CA SER A 97 3.61 -1.23 -1.33
C SER A 97 2.16 -1.11 -1.82
N THR A 98 1.25 -1.88 -1.24
CA THR A 98 -0.18 -1.81 -1.54
C THR A 98 -0.78 -0.49 -1.05
N ASP A 99 -0.47 -0.09 0.18
CA ASP A 99 -0.96 1.17 0.73
C ASP A 99 -0.33 2.37 0.04
N LEU A 100 0.96 2.29 -0.31
CA LEU A 100 1.62 3.34 -1.09
C LEU A 100 0.93 3.56 -2.46
N ARG A 101 0.54 2.49 -3.16
CA ARG A 101 -0.22 2.60 -4.42
C ARG A 101 -1.61 3.21 -4.21
N ARG A 102 -2.30 2.87 -3.11
CA ARG A 102 -3.56 3.55 -2.74
C ARG A 102 -3.35 5.04 -2.48
N MET A 103 -2.31 5.37 -1.70
CA MET A 103 -1.96 6.77 -1.41
C MET A 103 -1.58 7.56 -2.67
N LEU A 104 -0.96 6.91 -3.68
CA LEU A 104 -0.74 7.51 -5.00
C LEU A 104 -2.07 7.87 -5.67
N VAL A 105 -3.01 6.94 -5.75
CA VAL A 105 -4.35 7.19 -6.32
C VAL A 105 -5.08 8.28 -5.56
N PHE A 106 -4.96 8.31 -4.23
CA PHE A 106 -5.57 9.36 -3.39
C PHE A 106 -4.79 10.69 -3.40
N GLY A 107 -3.69 10.80 -4.16
CA GLY A 107 -2.92 12.04 -4.32
C GLY A 107 -2.17 12.50 -3.06
N CYS A 108 -1.78 11.57 -2.18
CA CYS A 108 -1.12 11.88 -0.91
C CYS A 108 0.09 10.98 -0.59
N ALA A 109 0.74 10.41 -1.60
CA ALA A 109 1.90 9.53 -1.45
C ALA A 109 3.24 10.27 -1.33
N ASP A 110 3.33 11.53 -1.70
CA ASP A 110 4.60 12.26 -1.80
C ASP A 110 5.47 12.22 -0.52
N PRO A 111 4.93 12.26 0.72
CA PRO A 111 5.73 12.13 1.93
C PRO A 111 6.49 10.80 2.07
N PHE A 112 6.11 9.77 1.33
CA PHE A 112 6.69 8.43 1.36
C PHE A 112 7.61 8.14 0.17
N LEU A 113 7.77 9.10 -0.74
CA LEU A 113 8.55 8.93 -1.96
C LEU A 113 9.83 9.76 -1.90
N MET A 114 10.89 9.23 -2.52
CA MET A 114 12.09 10.03 -2.74
C MET A 114 11.80 11.19 -3.72
N PRO A 115 12.49 12.33 -3.58
CA PRO A 115 12.32 13.46 -4.49
C PRO A 115 12.39 13.04 -5.97
N GLY A 116 11.44 13.50 -6.76
CA GLY A 116 11.33 13.20 -8.19
C GLY A 116 10.66 11.89 -8.56
N VAL A 117 10.52 10.94 -7.62
CA VAL A 117 9.85 9.64 -7.91
C VAL A 117 8.36 9.84 -8.17
N GLY A 118 7.69 10.66 -7.36
CA GLY A 118 6.28 10.99 -7.55
C GLY A 118 6.01 11.64 -8.91
N ASP A 119 6.87 12.58 -9.32
CA ASP A 119 6.76 13.26 -10.61
C ASP A 119 6.97 12.27 -11.76
N PHE A 120 7.98 11.40 -11.68
CA PHE A 120 8.22 10.37 -12.67
C PHE A 120 7.02 9.41 -12.81
N ILE A 121 6.42 8.98 -11.69
CA ILE A 121 5.24 8.11 -11.70
C ILE A 121 4.06 8.80 -12.40
N ARG A 122 3.83 10.08 -12.12
CA ARG A 122 2.77 10.89 -12.75
C ARG A 122 3.06 11.12 -14.26
N GLU A 123 4.30 11.47 -14.61
CA GLU A 123 4.70 11.68 -16.01
C GLU A 123 4.51 10.43 -16.86
N LYS A 124 4.80 9.26 -16.30
CA LYS A 124 4.70 7.97 -17.01
C LYS A 124 3.32 7.30 -16.88
N GLY A 125 2.37 7.90 -16.18
CA GLY A 125 1.04 7.30 -15.94
C GLY A 125 1.10 5.94 -15.22
N LEU A 126 2.15 5.69 -14.42
CA LEU A 126 2.30 4.41 -13.73
C LEU A 126 1.22 4.24 -12.65
N TYR A 127 0.88 2.99 -12.36
CA TYR A 127 -0.13 2.60 -11.37
C TYR A 127 -1.53 3.16 -11.67
N GLY A 128 -1.82 3.45 -12.95
CA GLY A 128 -3.11 3.97 -13.42
C GLY A 128 -3.38 5.42 -13.00
N LEU A 129 -2.33 6.23 -12.77
CA LEU A 129 -2.50 7.65 -12.43
C LEU A 129 -2.89 8.52 -13.62
N ASP A 130 -2.77 8.00 -14.83
CA ASP A 130 -3.26 8.63 -16.08
C ASP A 130 -4.75 8.49 -16.28
N ARG A 131 -5.42 7.63 -15.50
CA ARG A 131 -6.87 7.40 -15.59
C ARG A 131 -7.65 8.53 -14.91
N ASP A 132 -8.55 9.15 -15.65
CA ASP A 132 -9.54 10.06 -15.05
C ASP A 132 -10.60 9.23 -14.30
N ARG A 133 -10.74 9.49 -13.01
CA ARG A 133 -11.67 8.80 -12.10
C ARG A 133 -12.91 9.64 -11.78
N LYS A 134 -13.01 10.85 -12.34
CA LYS A 134 -14.14 11.73 -12.04
C LYS A 134 -15.40 11.30 -12.80
N ASN A 135 -16.50 11.29 -12.08
CA ASN A 135 -17.83 11.04 -12.63
C ASN A 135 -17.95 9.71 -13.40
N LEU A 136 -17.23 8.67 -12.96
CA LEU A 136 -17.31 7.34 -13.59
C LEU A 136 -18.74 6.81 -13.65
N PRO A 137 -19.14 6.10 -14.73
CA PRO A 137 -20.34 5.27 -14.69
C PRO A 137 -20.33 4.29 -13.53
N MET A 138 -21.48 3.87 -13.03
CA MET A 138 -21.57 3.05 -11.82
C MET A 138 -20.79 1.74 -11.91
N GLU A 139 -20.80 1.06 -13.05
CA GLU A 139 -20.06 -0.18 -13.28
C GLU A 139 -18.55 0.03 -13.18
N GLU A 140 -18.03 1.08 -13.82
CA GLU A 140 -16.62 1.42 -13.77
C GLU A 140 -16.18 1.91 -12.38
N LEU A 141 -17.05 2.65 -11.68
CA LEU A 141 -16.82 3.06 -10.29
C LEU A 141 -16.70 1.85 -9.36
N GLU A 142 -17.57 0.88 -9.51
CA GLU A 142 -17.55 -0.35 -8.72
C GLU A 142 -16.26 -1.15 -8.93
N GLU A 143 -15.85 -1.35 -10.19
CA GLU A 143 -14.59 -2.03 -10.53
C GLU A 143 -13.37 -1.31 -9.91
N GLU A 144 -13.30 0.02 -10.04
CA GLU A 144 -12.21 0.82 -9.52
C GLU A 144 -12.13 0.78 -7.99
N VAL A 145 -13.28 0.89 -7.33
CA VAL A 145 -13.36 0.84 -5.86
C VAL A 145 -12.97 -0.54 -5.34
N ILE A 146 -13.45 -1.62 -5.96
CA ILE A 146 -13.10 -2.99 -5.60
C ILE A 146 -11.58 -3.23 -5.73
N ALA A 147 -10.96 -2.71 -6.81
CA ALA A 147 -9.52 -2.82 -7.01
C ALA A 147 -8.69 -2.11 -5.92
N LEU A 148 -9.22 -1.05 -5.31
CA LEU A 148 -8.58 -0.30 -4.24
C LEU A 148 -8.87 -0.84 -2.83
N MET A 149 -9.84 -1.74 -2.68
CA MET A 149 -10.28 -2.27 -1.40
C MET A 149 -9.45 -3.44 -0.88
N ASN A 150 -9.69 -3.77 0.40
CA ASN A 150 -9.32 -5.08 0.93
C ASN A 150 -10.33 -6.12 0.41
N PRO A 151 -9.89 -7.22 -0.23
CA PRO A 151 -10.78 -8.26 -0.77
C PRO A 151 -11.82 -8.79 0.22
N ASN A 152 -11.46 -8.87 1.51
CA ASN A 152 -12.37 -9.33 2.57
C ASN A 152 -13.55 -8.38 2.85
N ARG A 153 -13.52 -7.16 2.30
CA ARG A 153 -14.59 -6.18 2.49
C ARG A 153 -15.51 -6.02 1.28
N VAL A 154 -15.18 -6.62 0.15
CA VAL A 154 -15.95 -6.48 -1.09
C VAL A 154 -17.42 -6.87 -0.89
N ALA A 155 -17.67 -8.04 -0.31
CA ALA A 155 -19.03 -8.50 -0.06
C ALA A 155 -19.83 -7.55 0.87
N HIS A 156 -19.16 -6.97 1.89
CA HIS A 156 -19.78 -5.99 2.78
C HIS A 156 -20.20 -4.72 2.01
N VAL A 157 -19.30 -4.18 1.19
CA VAL A 157 -19.54 -2.92 0.49
C VAL A 157 -20.62 -3.07 -0.57
N LEU A 158 -20.64 -4.19 -1.29
CA LEU A 158 -21.71 -4.52 -2.25
C LEU A 158 -23.07 -4.64 -1.53
N GLY A 159 -23.11 -5.33 -0.39
CA GLY A 159 -24.33 -5.41 0.43
C GLY A 159 -24.80 -4.05 0.96
N CYS A 160 -23.88 -3.18 1.37
CA CYS A 160 -24.21 -1.81 1.77
C CYS A 160 -24.78 -0.98 0.62
N ARG A 161 -24.20 -1.10 -0.59
CA ARG A 161 -24.73 -0.47 -1.81
C ARG A 161 -26.18 -0.91 -2.08
N ASP A 162 -26.45 -2.21 -2.09
CA ASP A 162 -27.77 -2.75 -2.40
C ASP A 162 -28.80 -2.31 -1.35
N THR A 163 -28.45 -2.40 -0.09
CA THR A 163 -29.32 -1.93 1.02
C THR A 163 -29.58 -0.42 0.94
N ALA A 164 -28.57 0.38 0.59
CA ALA A 164 -28.73 1.82 0.43
C ALA A 164 -29.70 2.16 -0.69
N VAL A 165 -29.66 1.43 -1.83
CA VAL A 165 -30.61 1.59 -2.93
C VAL A 165 -32.02 1.21 -2.51
N GLU A 166 -32.22 0.10 -1.79
CA GLU A 166 -33.53 -0.31 -1.29
C GLU A 166 -34.15 0.73 -0.34
N LEU A 167 -33.34 1.28 0.57
CA LEU A 167 -33.76 2.34 1.49
C LEU A 167 -34.09 3.63 0.72
N ALA A 168 -33.29 4.01 -0.27
CA ALA A 168 -33.55 5.17 -1.10
C ALA A 168 -34.91 5.05 -1.84
N LYS A 169 -35.19 3.89 -2.42
CA LYS A 169 -36.51 3.59 -3.01
C LYS A 169 -37.65 3.75 -2.02
N HIS A 170 -37.48 3.18 -0.82
CA HIS A 170 -38.52 3.21 0.20
C HIS A 170 -38.83 4.64 0.69
N TRP A 171 -37.82 5.48 0.82
CA TRP A 171 -37.96 6.82 1.36
C TRP A 171 -38.02 7.91 0.28
N GLY A 172 -37.98 7.56 -1.00
CA GLY A 172 -38.06 8.51 -2.12
C GLY A 172 -36.79 9.36 -2.29
N ALA A 173 -35.62 8.84 -1.86
CA ALA A 173 -34.33 9.47 -2.09
C ALA A 173 -33.72 9.05 -3.44
N ASN A 174 -32.64 9.71 -3.86
CA ASN A 174 -31.96 9.40 -5.11
C ASN A 174 -31.23 8.04 -5.01
N GLU A 175 -31.68 7.04 -5.78
CA GLU A 175 -31.13 5.70 -5.80
C GLU A 175 -29.68 5.66 -6.31
N THR A 176 -29.37 6.50 -7.31
CA THR A 176 -28.01 6.58 -7.87
C THR A 176 -27.03 7.14 -6.84
N ASP A 177 -27.39 8.21 -6.13
CA ASP A 177 -26.54 8.77 -5.07
C ASP A 177 -26.37 7.78 -3.92
N ALA A 178 -27.43 7.05 -3.55
CA ALA A 178 -27.38 6.02 -2.52
C ALA A 178 -26.45 4.86 -2.92
N ALA A 179 -26.49 4.40 -4.18
CA ALA A 179 -25.59 3.38 -4.69
C ALA A 179 -24.14 3.83 -4.65
N ARG A 180 -23.85 5.05 -5.13
CA ARG A 180 -22.51 5.65 -5.14
C ARG A 180 -21.95 5.85 -3.73
N ALA A 181 -22.77 6.36 -2.80
CA ALA A 181 -22.38 6.48 -1.40
C ALA A 181 -22.12 5.11 -0.77
N GLY A 182 -22.95 4.12 -1.04
CA GLY A 182 -22.82 2.76 -0.52
C GLY A 182 -21.55 2.07 -0.99
N ILE A 183 -21.13 2.24 -2.26
CA ILE A 183 -19.90 1.63 -2.77
C ILE A 183 -18.64 2.34 -2.24
N LEU A 184 -18.68 3.66 -2.05
CA LEU A 184 -17.53 4.49 -1.67
C LEU A 184 -17.31 4.63 -0.16
N HIS A 185 -18.30 4.33 0.71
CA HIS A 185 -18.26 4.70 2.13
C HIS A 185 -17.01 4.23 2.88
N ASP A 186 -16.48 3.08 2.52
CA ASP A 186 -15.34 2.43 3.17
C ASP A 186 -14.05 2.44 2.32
N ILE A 187 -13.97 3.28 1.26
CA ILE A 187 -12.82 3.32 0.31
C ILE A 187 -11.47 3.51 1.00
N THR A 188 -11.43 4.24 2.10
CA THR A 188 -10.21 4.49 2.89
C THR A 188 -10.06 3.59 4.11
N LYS A 189 -10.98 2.64 4.34
CA LYS A 189 -10.96 1.74 5.50
C LYS A 189 -9.77 0.78 5.52
N ALA A 190 -9.18 0.53 4.35
CA ALA A 190 -8.04 -0.37 4.20
C ALA A 190 -6.71 0.25 4.64
N ILE A 191 -6.62 1.59 4.70
CA ILE A 191 -5.42 2.28 5.17
C ILE A 191 -5.50 2.50 6.69
N ASP A 192 -4.34 2.42 7.34
CA ASP A 192 -4.25 2.56 8.79
C ASP A 192 -4.43 4.01 9.29
N GLY A 193 -4.49 4.18 10.61
CA GLY A 193 -4.70 5.49 11.23
C GLY A 193 -3.65 6.54 10.85
N PRO A 194 -2.35 6.25 10.90
CA PRO A 194 -1.30 7.15 10.45
C PRO A 194 -1.46 7.62 9.00
N LEU A 195 -1.77 6.71 8.08
CA LEU A 195 -1.98 7.06 6.67
C LEU A 195 -3.26 7.90 6.48
N GLN A 196 -4.32 7.65 7.27
CA GLN A 196 -5.51 8.50 7.26
C GLN A 196 -5.22 9.92 7.77
N LEU A 197 -4.32 10.07 8.76
CA LEU A 197 -3.87 11.39 9.20
C LEU A 197 -3.10 12.11 8.07
N THR A 198 -2.17 11.42 7.41
CA THR A 198 -1.45 11.97 6.25
C THR A 198 -2.40 12.44 5.14
N LEU A 199 -3.46 11.65 4.85
CA LEU A 199 -4.47 12.03 3.87
C LEU A 199 -5.21 13.30 4.29
N CYS A 200 -5.62 13.41 5.56
CA CYS A 200 -6.25 14.61 6.08
C CYS A 200 -5.34 15.85 5.94
N GLU A 201 -4.06 15.71 6.27
CA GLU A 201 -3.06 16.78 6.16
C GLU A 201 -2.85 17.20 4.70
N ALA A 202 -2.67 16.24 3.79
CA ALA A 202 -2.51 16.51 2.35
C ALA A 202 -3.73 17.24 1.76
N TYR A 203 -4.94 16.98 2.31
CA TYR A 203 -6.17 17.64 1.89
C TYR A 203 -6.50 18.92 2.68
N GLY A 204 -5.56 19.39 3.52
CA GLY A 204 -5.68 20.65 4.27
C GLY A 204 -6.77 20.60 5.35
N LYS A 205 -7.09 19.44 5.90
CA LYS A 205 -8.09 19.30 6.96
C LYS A 205 -7.47 19.47 8.34
N ILE A 206 -8.01 20.41 9.10
CA ILE A 206 -7.66 20.60 10.52
C ILE A 206 -8.47 19.59 11.33
N LEU A 207 -7.75 18.73 12.04
CA LEU A 207 -8.36 17.69 12.89
C LEU A 207 -8.45 18.16 14.35
N SER A 208 -9.56 17.80 15.01
CA SER A 208 -9.69 17.95 16.46
C SER A 208 -8.74 16.99 17.20
N ASP A 209 -8.45 17.28 18.46
CA ASP A 209 -7.65 16.38 19.32
C ASP A 209 -8.33 15.01 19.48
N PHE A 210 -9.66 14.97 19.50
CA PHE A 210 -10.42 13.73 19.50
C PHE A 210 -10.13 12.89 18.26
N SER A 211 -10.22 13.47 17.06
CA SER A 211 -9.95 12.78 15.80
C SER A 211 -8.53 12.26 15.70
N ARG A 212 -7.55 13.02 16.22
CA ARG A 212 -6.14 12.59 16.28
C ARG A 212 -5.94 11.41 17.24
N ARG A 213 -6.67 11.40 18.37
CA ARG A 213 -6.60 10.34 19.37
C ARG A 213 -7.29 9.05 18.95
N TYR A 214 -8.33 9.15 18.11
CA TYR A 214 -9.14 8.02 17.63
C TYR A 214 -9.18 7.93 16.10
N PRO A 215 -8.03 7.67 15.43
CA PRO A 215 -7.94 7.72 13.97
C PRO A 215 -8.82 6.67 13.25
N LYS A 216 -9.26 5.64 13.94
CA LYS A 216 -10.22 4.66 13.37
C LYS A 216 -11.54 5.26 12.91
N THR A 217 -11.93 6.42 13.44
CA THR A 217 -13.15 7.13 13.04
C THR A 217 -12.95 8.00 11.81
N LEU A 218 -11.70 8.21 11.38
CA LEU A 218 -11.38 9.09 10.27
C LEU A 218 -11.81 8.55 8.90
N HIS A 219 -12.03 7.24 8.75
CA HIS A 219 -12.35 6.67 7.44
C HIS A 219 -13.63 7.28 6.80
N ALA A 220 -14.59 7.73 7.59
CA ALA A 220 -15.75 8.42 7.07
C ALA A 220 -15.40 9.81 6.49
N LEU A 221 -14.57 10.56 7.21
CA LEU A 221 -14.05 11.84 6.74
C LEU A 221 -13.14 11.66 5.53
N THR A 222 -12.13 10.79 5.64
CA THR A 222 -11.16 10.57 4.55
C THR A 222 -11.82 9.96 3.32
N GLY A 223 -12.78 9.04 3.48
CA GLY A 223 -13.59 8.48 2.41
C GLY A 223 -14.40 9.56 1.68
N SER A 224 -15.02 10.47 2.43
CA SER A 224 -15.75 11.58 1.81
C SER A 224 -14.85 12.53 1.01
N LEU A 225 -13.62 12.77 1.48
CA LEU A 225 -12.65 13.60 0.79
C LEU A 225 -12.12 12.95 -0.50
N VAL A 226 -11.90 11.64 -0.47
CA VAL A 226 -11.52 10.87 -1.67
C VAL A 226 -12.67 10.84 -2.66
N ALA A 227 -13.90 10.61 -2.21
CA ALA A 227 -15.09 10.65 -3.06
C ALA A 227 -15.23 12.00 -3.79
N GLU A 228 -15.07 13.11 -3.08
CA GLU A 228 -15.13 14.46 -3.63
C GLU A 228 -13.99 14.73 -4.63
N ARG A 229 -12.75 14.51 -4.23
CA ARG A 229 -11.58 14.99 -4.98
C ARG A 229 -11.13 14.06 -6.08
N ILE A 230 -11.21 12.75 -5.86
CA ILE A 230 -10.74 11.74 -6.81
C ILE A 230 -11.86 11.28 -7.72
N PHE A 231 -13.05 11.02 -7.16
CA PHE A 231 -14.18 10.50 -7.93
C PHE A 231 -15.16 11.58 -8.43
N GLY A 232 -15.04 12.81 -7.93
CA GLY A 232 -15.88 13.94 -8.39
C GLY A 232 -17.33 13.82 -7.94
N GLU A 233 -17.59 13.16 -6.82
CA GLU A 233 -18.93 12.94 -6.29
C GLU A 233 -19.60 14.23 -5.86
N ASN A 234 -20.94 14.27 -5.98
CA ASN A 234 -21.74 15.39 -5.55
C ASN A 234 -21.87 15.48 -4.01
N GLU A 235 -22.37 16.64 -3.53
CA GLU A 235 -22.50 16.94 -2.09
C GLU A 235 -23.36 15.90 -1.34
N ALA A 236 -24.41 15.35 -1.94
CA ALA A 236 -25.27 14.37 -1.29
C ALA A 236 -24.51 13.07 -1.00
N VAL A 237 -23.77 12.56 -1.97
CA VAL A 237 -22.91 11.37 -1.85
C VAL A 237 -21.80 11.63 -0.81
N VAL A 238 -21.10 12.76 -0.91
CA VAL A 238 -20.01 13.14 0.00
C VAL A 238 -20.50 13.28 1.43
N SER A 239 -21.67 13.92 1.65
CA SER A 239 -22.28 14.07 2.96
C SER A 239 -22.71 12.71 3.56
N ALA A 240 -23.32 11.84 2.75
CA ALA A 240 -23.69 10.49 3.19
C ALA A 240 -22.47 9.68 3.66
N ILE A 241 -21.38 9.69 2.88
CA ILE A 241 -20.13 9.03 3.25
C ILE A 241 -19.54 9.63 4.54
N ARG A 242 -19.54 10.96 4.65
CA ARG A 242 -18.95 11.65 5.79
C ARG A 242 -19.63 11.32 7.12
N HIS A 243 -20.93 11.08 7.11
CA HIS A 243 -21.72 10.90 8.31
C HIS A 243 -22.20 9.47 8.56
N HIS A 244 -21.78 8.49 7.73
CA HIS A 244 -22.25 7.11 7.85
C HIS A 244 -21.91 6.44 9.20
N THR A 245 -20.87 6.90 9.91
CA THR A 245 -20.50 6.34 11.22
C THR A 245 -21.11 7.08 12.40
N THR A 246 -21.40 8.36 12.28
CA THR A 246 -21.81 9.23 13.39
C THR A 246 -23.23 9.77 13.26
N GLY A 247 -23.81 9.66 12.08
CA GLY A 247 -25.02 10.36 11.74
C GLY A 247 -24.82 11.88 11.61
N LYS A 248 -25.85 12.57 11.17
CA LYS A 248 -25.97 14.02 11.13
C LYS A 248 -27.38 14.37 11.56
N ALA A 249 -27.53 15.30 12.52
CA ALA A 249 -28.79 15.92 12.79
C ALA A 249 -29.04 17.02 11.73
N ASP A 250 -30.15 16.96 11.05
CA ASP A 250 -30.59 18.00 10.11
C ASP A 250 -31.21 19.19 10.87
#